data_d94feff1b4f76172d9757aa5e109e5c8
#
_entry.id   d94feff1b4f76172d9757aa5e109e5c8
#
_cell.length_a   1.000
_cell.length_b   1.000
_cell.length_c   1.000
_cell.angle_alpha   90.00
_cell.angle_beta   90.00
_cell.angle_gamma   90.00
#
_symmetry.space_group_name_H-M   'P 1'
#
loop_
_entity.id
_entity.type
_entity.pdbx_description
1 polymer ?
#
loop_
_entity_poly.entity_id
_entity_poly.type
_entity_poly.pdbx_seq_one_letter_code
_entity_poly.pdbx_strand_id
1 'polypeptide(L)'
;NQAGYLPDDPEKQFYYVSAGDCSEKFSVVDLEGNEIATGGEFISTGLPTQSSWKIVAGTNAATNKKERYSAETVGPEGTVCVANLASFSLPENERMRIKVGKEYSASFIVSDRVYSMVRDATIKFYGINRSGNSESWFHEPSHTKDGAGSFVQGIGGVTGFTSKEGALAGGWYDCGDHLKESQTQAYAFMVLSVMAAANPDRDEDNYAYNHGETVNTDGIPDILREAKHGADFFLKSYRFAEGVVDNMVVSVGNFGADHGWWGRPENQDALPLTLTGRGGPHERDLRLGELGSNISGQIAAGLALLSKEYAMYDKAFADSCLMVAKDLYDFAKNLKLGNSTYGNGRPFVYNTIPDGWSSPAYNGNNESHD
;
A
#
# COMPACT_ATOMS: atom_id res chain seq x y z
N ASN A 1 -19.20 -10.35 2.76
CA ASN A 1 -18.29 -9.98 1.69
C ASN A 1 -18.99 -9.03 0.73
N GLN A 2 -18.43 -7.84 0.50
CA GLN A 2 -19.06 -6.83 -0.36
C GLN A 2 -18.75 -7.04 -1.86
N ALA A 3 -17.73 -7.83 -2.20
CA ALA A 3 -17.38 -8.11 -3.58
C ALA A 3 -18.15 -9.30 -4.14
N GLY A 4 -18.21 -10.40 -3.41
CA GLY A 4 -18.83 -11.65 -3.81
C GLY A 4 -18.09 -12.86 -3.26
N TYR A 5 -18.28 -14.00 -3.89
CA TYR A 5 -17.76 -15.29 -3.43
C TYR A 5 -17.20 -16.10 -4.59
N LEU A 6 -16.23 -16.97 -4.31
CA LEU A 6 -15.83 -18.01 -5.25
C LEU A 6 -16.93 -19.07 -5.39
N PRO A 7 -17.07 -19.71 -6.57
CA PRO A 7 -18.10 -20.73 -6.79
C PRO A 7 -18.02 -21.91 -5.81
N ASP A 8 -16.79 -22.33 -5.49
CA ASP A 8 -16.45 -23.46 -4.64
C ASP A 8 -16.21 -23.10 -3.17
N ASP A 9 -16.33 -21.81 -2.79
CA ASP A 9 -16.16 -21.37 -1.41
C ASP A 9 -17.21 -22.06 -0.51
N PRO A 10 -16.80 -22.89 0.47
CA PRO A 10 -17.72 -23.57 1.37
C PRO A 10 -18.33 -22.61 2.42
N GLU A 11 -17.74 -21.43 2.57
CA GLU A 11 -18.16 -20.45 3.57
C GLU A 11 -18.61 -19.14 2.92
N LYS A 12 -19.57 -19.18 2.00
CA LYS A 12 -20.20 -17.99 1.41
C LYS A 12 -21.03 -17.23 2.45
N GLN A 13 -20.34 -16.74 3.49
CA GLN A 13 -20.98 -16.10 4.64
C GLN A 13 -21.31 -14.64 4.40
N PHE A 14 -22.43 -14.21 4.94
CA PHE A 14 -22.78 -12.79 5.08
C PHE A 14 -23.40 -12.54 6.46
N TYR A 15 -23.36 -11.28 6.86
CA TYR A 15 -23.84 -10.83 8.15
C TYR A 15 -25.03 -9.91 7.97
N TYR A 16 -26.01 -10.08 8.84
CA TYR A 16 -27.18 -9.22 8.93
C TYR A 16 -27.34 -8.74 10.38
N VAL A 17 -27.67 -7.48 10.55
CA VAL A 17 -27.97 -6.92 11.86
C VAL A 17 -29.47 -6.82 11.99
N SER A 18 -30.03 -7.71 12.79
CA SER A 18 -31.46 -7.72 13.10
C SER A 18 -31.78 -6.81 14.28
N ALA A 19 -32.84 -6.03 14.17
CA ALA A 19 -33.35 -5.22 15.29
C ALA A 19 -33.92 -6.07 16.43
N GLY A 20 -34.15 -7.37 16.19
CA GLY A 20 -34.65 -8.34 17.14
C GLY A 20 -33.75 -9.56 17.28
N ASP A 21 -34.28 -10.71 16.97
CA ASP A 21 -33.56 -11.98 16.92
C ASP A 21 -33.21 -12.35 15.45
N CYS A 22 -32.64 -13.52 15.25
CA CYS A 22 -32.26 -14.03 13.93
C CYS A 22 -33.34 -14.93 13.28
N SER A 23 -34.59 -14.76 13.63
CA SER A 23 -35.71 -15.59 13.14
C SER A 23 -36.22 -15.23 11.75
N GLU A 24 -35.80 -14.05 11.23
CA GLU A 24 -36.14 -13.65 9.87
C GLU A 24 -35.52 -14.60 8.85
N LYS A 25 -36.18 -14.73 7.71
CA LYS A 25 -35.65 -15.51 6.58
C LYS A 25 -35.18 -14.57 5.48
N PHE A 26 -34.24 -15.07 4.69
CA PHE A 26 -33.77 -14.33 3.55
C PHE A 26 -34.03 -15.07 2.23
N SER A 27 -34.03 -14.31 1.16
CA SER A 27 -33.94 -14.82 -0.20
C SER A 27 -32.78 -14.16 -0.94
N VAL A 28 -32.29 -14.83 -1.97
CA VAL A 28 -31.37 -14.26 -2.96
C VAL A 28 -32.20 -13.84 -4.15
N VAL A 29 -32.00 -12.61 -4.61
CA VAL A 29 -32.77 -12.02 -5.71
C VAL A 29 -31.81 -11.41 -6.76
N ASP A 30 -32.28 -11.31 -7.98
CA ASP A 30 -31.61 -10.52 -9.02
C ASP A 30 -31.71 -9.00 -8.76
N LEU A 31 -31.21 -8.19 -9.66
CA LEU A 31 -31.26 -6.72 -9.51
C LEU A 31 -32.66 -6.15 -9.67
N GLU A 32 -33.54 -6.86 -10.38
CA GLU A 32 -34.94 -6.54 -10.60
C GLU A 32 -35.85 -6.98 -9.44
N GLY A 33 -35.31 -7.81 -8.51
CA GLY A 33 -36.00 -8.30 -7.32
C GLY A 33 -36.70 -9.65 -7.53
N ASN A 34 -36.44 -10.36 -8.61
CA ASN A 34 -36.97 -11.71 -8.84
C ASN A 34 -36.16 -12.71 -7.99
N GLU A 35 -36.87 -13.67 -7.41
CA GLU A 35 -36.27 -14.66 -6.52
C GLU A 35 -35.45 -15.70 -7.28
N ILE A 36 -34.17 -15.82 -6.90
CA ILE A 36 -33.24 -16.85 -7.38
C ILE A 36 -33.24 -18.03 -6.41
N ALA A 37 -33.20 -17.73 -5.12
CA ALA A 37 -33.22 -18.74 -4.05
C ALA A 37 -33.99 -18.21 -2.85
N THR A 38 -34.73 -19.11 -2.13
CA THR A 38 -35.58 -18.75 -1.02
C THR A 38 -35.36 -19.66 0.19
N GLY A 39 -35.85 -19.23 1.33
CA GLY A 39 -35.89 -20.05 2.55
C GLY A 39 -34.56 -20.10 3.32
N GLY A 40 -33.68 -19.16 3.07
CA GLY A 40 -32.44 -19.05 3.83
C GLY A 40 -32.71 -18.67 5.28
N GLU A 41 -31.93 -19.23 6.18
CA GLU A 41 -32.05 -19.04 7.63
C GLU A 41 -30.77 -18.44 8.20
N PHE A 42 -30.92 -17.62 9.22
CA PHE A 42 -29.83 -17.04 9.97
C PHE A 42 -29.54 -17.85 11.25
N ILE A 43 -28.28 -17.80 11.63
CA ILE A 43 -27.81 -18.29 12.93
C ILE A 43 -27.37 -17.07 13.75
N SER A 44 -27.79 -17.01 15.02
CA SER A 44 -27.31 -15.96 15.92
C SER A 44 -25.84 -16.19 16.25
N THR A 45 -25.02 -15.15 16.10
CA THR A 45 -23.61 -15.19 16.53
C THR A 45 -23.46 -15.05 18.04
N GLY A 46 -24.54 -14.68 18.75
CA GLY A 46 -24.48 -14.30 20.15
C GLY A 46 -23.72 -12.99 20.44
N LEU A 47 -23.24 -12.32 19.40
CA LEU A 47 -22.55 -11.05 19.52
C LEU A 47 -23.57 -9.92 19.43
N PRO A 48 -23.65 -9.04 20.44
CA PRO A 48 -24.44 -7.81 20.32
C PRO A 48 -23.74 -6.86 19.35
N THR A 49 -24.52 -6.06 18.63
CA THR A 49 -23.97 -4.91 17.93
C THR A 49 -23.57 -3.86 18.96
N GLN A 50 -22.45 -4.06 19.58
CA GLN A 50 -21.85 -2.98 20.34
C GLN A 50 -20.80 -2.32 19.49
N SER A 51 -21.14 -1.19 18.99
CA SER A 51 -20.14 -0.21 18.65
C SER A 51 -20.51 1.10 19.31
N SER A 52 -20.00 1.32 20.47
CA SER A 52 -19.97 2.68 20.99
C SER A 52 -18.60 3.27 20.71
N TRP A 53 -18.48 3.88 19.59
CA TRP A 53 -17.37 4.80 19.30
C TRP A 53 -17.89 6.21 19.49
N LYS A 54 -17.47 6.88 20.54
CA LYS A 54 -17.86 8.25 20.76
C LYS A 54 -16.78 9.19 20.24
N ILE A 55 -17.09 10.00 19.24
CA ILE A 55 -16.19 11.08 18.85
C ILE A 55 -16.32 12.21 19.88
N VAL A 56 -15.37 12.29 20.77
CA VAL A 56 -15.22 13.43 21.66
C VAL A 56 -14.17 14.36 21.06
N ALA A 57 -14.56 15.57 20.74
CA ALA A 57 -13.63 16.60 20.33
C ALA A 57 -12.62 16.87 21.46
N GLY A 58 -11.35 16.61 21.21
CA GLY A 58 -10.26 17.04 22.09
C GLY A 58 -9.79 18.45 21.75
N THR A 59 -9.04 19.06 22.63
CA THR A 59 -8.48 20.38 22.38
C THR A 59 -7.03 20.22 21.92
N ASN A 60 -6.73 20.74 20.74
CA ASN A 60 -5.37 20.87 20.27
C ASN A 60 -4.65 21.90 21.13
N ALA A 61 -3.58 21.48 21.82
CA ALA A 61 -2.86 22.33 22.75
C ALA A 61 -2.14 23.51 22.07
N ALA A 62 -1.77 23.36 20.80
CA ALA A 62 -1.05 24.40 20.06
C ALA A 62 -2.00 25.49 19.52
N THR A 63 -3.21 25.11 19.12
CA THR A 63 -4.19 26.05 18.54
C THR A 63 -5.30 26.43 19.49
N ASN A 64 -5.36 25.77 20.65
CA ASN A 64 -6.46 25.84 21.61
C ASN A 64 -7.84 25.53 20.99
N LYS A 65 -7.84 24.83 19.86
CA LYS A 65 -9.03 24.36 19.17
C LYS A 65 -9.27 22.89 19.48
N LYS A 66 -10.52 22.52 19.55
CA LYS A 66 -10.90 21.12 19.72
C LYS A 66 -10.75 20.40 18.39
N GLU A 67 -9.73 19.56 18.27
CA GLU A 67 -9.38 18.87 17.04
C GLU A 67 -9.20 17.35 17.23
N ARG A 68 -9.31 16.84 18.45
CA ARG A 68 -9.27 15.41 18.71
C ARG A 68 -10.66 14.82 18.62
N TYR A 69 -10.77 13.78 17.87
CA TYR A 69 -12.02 13.06 17.72
C TYR A 69 -11.81 11.60 18.20
N SER A 70 -12.46 11.24 19.27
CA SER A 70 -12.83 9.85 19.48
C SER A 70 -14.26 9.68 18.98
N ALA A 71 -14.50 8.74 18.09
CA ALA A 71 -15.84 8.56 17.56
C ALA A 71 -16.59 7.49 18.34
N GLU A 72 -17.74 7.83 18.85
CA GLU A 72 -18.73 6.87 19.23
C GLU A 72 -19.70 6.72 18.06
N THR A 73 -19.61 5.64 17.29
CA THR A 73 -20.67 5.25 16.39
C THR A 73 -21.66 4.45 17.23
N VAL A 74 -22.84 4.98 17.38
CA VAL A 74 -23.99 4.16 17.75
C VAL A 74 -24.30 3.34 16.50
N GLY A 75 -23.82 2.10 16.45
CA GLY A 75 -24.34 1.13 15.50
C GLY A 75 -25.80 0.87 15.80
N PRO A 76 -26.59 0.38 14.86
CA PRO A 76 -27.95 -0.03 15.15
C PRO A 76 -27.92 -1.04 16.29
N GLU A 77 -28.68 -0.79 17.35
CA GLU A 77 -28.92 -1.79 18.38
C GLU A 77 -29.54 -3.03 17.74
N GLY A 78 -28.97 -4.19 17.97
CA GLY A 78 -29.49 -5.40 17.37
C GLY A 78 -28.63 -6.63 17.63
N THR A 79 -29.03 -7.71 17.04
CA THR A 79 -28.33 -9.00 17.07
C THR A 79 -27.59 -9.22 15.75
N VAL A 80 -26.33 -9.61 15.82
CA VAL A 80 -25.57 -10.00 14.64
C VAL A 80 -25.93 -11.43 14.25
N CYS A 81 -26.52 -11.57 13.09
CA CYS A 81 -26.91 -12.83 12.49
C CYS A 81 -25.95 -13.18 11.35
N VAL A 82 -25.61 -14.43 11.21
CA VAL A 82 -24.80 -14.96 10.11
C VAL A 82 -25.59 -15.99 9.32
N ALA A 83 -25.41 -15.97 8.01
CA ALA A 83 -25.94 -17.01 7.14
C ALA A 83 -24.88 -17.44 6.12
N ASN A 84 -25.06 -18.65 5.56
CA ASN A 84 -24.17 -19.21 4.56
C ASN A 84 -24.96 -19.55 3.29
N LEU A 85 -24.47 -19.06 2.16
CA LEU A 85 -25.07 -19.29 0.85
C LEU A 85 -24.54 -20.54 0.15
N ALA A 86 -23.61 -21.29 0.73
CA ALA A 86 -22.97 -22.43 0.06
C ALA A 86 -23.95 -23.55 -0.31
N SER A 87 -25.08 -23.66 0.39
CA SER A 87 -26.14 -24.65 0.11
C SER A 87 -27.06 -24.27 -1.06
N PHE A 88 -26.98 -23.02 -1.55
CA PHE A 88 -27.83 -22.56 -2.64
C PHE A 88 -27.12 -22.71 -4.00
N SER A 89 -27.87 -23.15 -4.99
CA SER A 89 -27.42 -23.11 -6.39
C SER A 89 -27.60 -21.68 -6.91
N LEU A 90 -26.51 -20.93 -6.93
CA LEU A 90 -26.51 -19.54 -7.37
C LEU A 90 -25.92 -19.43 -8.77
N PRO A 91 -26.47 -18.57 -9.64
CA PRO A 91 -25.88 -18.32 -10.94
C PRO A 91 -24.51 -17.66 -10.81
N GLU A 92 -23.58 -18.11 -11.65
CA GLU A 92 -22.25 -17.51 -11.72
C GLU A 92 -22.22 -16.30 -12.65
N ASN A 93 -21.39 -15.34 -12.30
CA ASN A 93 -21.14 -14.10 -13.06
C ASN A 93 -22.36 -13.17 -13.19
N GLU A 94 -23.40 -13.41 -12.41
CA GLU A 94 -24.59 -12.56 -12.33
C GLU A 94 -24.61 -11.76 -11.02
N ARG A 95 -25.12 -10.53 -11.09
CA ARG A 95 -25.26 -9.68 -9.90
C ARG A 95 -26.54 -10.03 -9.16
N MET A 96 -26.39 -10.29 -7.88
CA MET A 96 -27.46 -10.67 -6.98
C MET A 96 -27.47 -9.81 -5.72
N ARG A 97 -28.55 -9.85 -4.98
CA ARG A 97 -28.70 -9.22 -3.65
C ARG A 97 -29.32 -10.21 -2.68
N ILE A 98 -29.01 -10.01 -1.41
CA ILE A 98 -29.77 -10.63 -0.33
C ILE A 98 -30.97 -9.73 -0.03
N LYS A 99 -32.12 -10.34 0.13
CA LYS A 99 -33.35 -9.67 0.56
C LYS A 99 -33.81 -10.24 1.89
N VAL A 100 -34.02 -9.37 2.86
CA VAL A 100 -34.59 -9.69 4.18
C VAL A 100 -35.80 -8.78 4.39
N GLY A 101 -36.99 -9.34 4.41
CA GLY A 101 -38.21 -8.52 4.45
C GLY A 101 -38.29 -7.51 3.32
N LYS A 102 -38.13 -6.23 3.63
CA LYS A 102 -38.11 -5.12 2.66
C LYS A 102 -36.71 -4.59 2.34
N GLU A 103 -35.70 -5.08 3.07
CA GLU A 103 -34.34 -4.61 2.96
C GLU A 103 -33.54 -5.40 1.92
N TYR A 104 -32.59 -4.74 1.27
CA TYR A 104 -31.71 -5.34 0.30
C TYR A 104 -30.25 -5.05 0.66
N SER A 105 -29.39 -6.03 0.45
CA SER A 105 -27.95 -5.83 0.56
C SER A 105 -27.40 -5.02 -0.62
N ALA A 106 -26.12 -4.61 -0.52
CA ALA A 106 -25.35 -4.31 -1.71
C ALA A 106 -25.31 -5.53 -2.67
N SER A 107 -25.13 -5.30 -3.95
CA SER A 107 -25.04 -6.39 -4.92
C SER A 107 -23.71 -7.13 -4.78
N PHE A 108 -23.75 -8.44 -4.97
CA PHE A 108 -22.60 -9.33 -5.00
C PHE A 108 -22.67 -10.25 -6.22
N ILE A 109 -21.57 -10.94 -6.52
CA ILE A 109 -21.51 -11.98 -7.55
C ILE A 109 -20.92 -13.27 -6.98
N VAL A 110 -21.21 -14.38 -7.61
CA VAL A 110 -20.46 -15.63 -7.47
C VAL A 110 -19.63 -15.80 -8.74
N SER A 111 -18.30 -15.81 -8.60
CA SER A 111 -17.42 -15.86 -9.76
C SER A 111 -16.04 -16.35 -9.34
N ASP A 112 -15.40 -17.13 -10.19
CA ASP A 112 -13.97 -17.49 -10.04
C ASP A 112 -13.04 -16.26 -10.13
N ARG A 113 -13.54 -15.17 -10.73
CA ARG A 113 -12.83 -13.90 -10.89
C ARG A 113 -13.24 -12.81 -9.90
N VAL A 114 -14.00 -13.13 -8.85
CA VAL A 114 -14.52 -12.13 -7.91
C VAL A 114 -13.42 -11.27 -7.27
N TYR A 115 -12.26 -11.85 -6.99
CA TYR A 115 -11.14 -11.14 -6.39
C TYR A 115 -10.21 -10.47 -7.43
N SER A 116 -10.29 -10.84 -8.69
CA SER A 116 -9.52 -10.19 -9.76
C SER A 116 -9.83 -8.71 -9.84
N MET A 117 -11.11 -8.33 -9.78
CA MET A 117 -11.54 -6.92 -9.79
C MET A 117 -11.00 -6.13 -8.59
N VAL A 118 -10.91 -6.75 -7.42
CA VAL A 118 -10.35 -6.13 -6.20
C VAL A 118 -8.85 -5.96 -6.35
N ARG A 119 -8.16 -6.99 -6.87
CA ARG A 119 -6.73 -6.94 -7.16
C ARG A 119 -6.40 -5.82 -8.14
N ASP A 120 -7.12 -5.73 -9.26
CA ASP A 120 -6.93 -4.68 -10.27
C ASP A 120 -7.11 -3.28 -9.68
N ALA A 121 -8.15 -3.10 -8.86
CA ALA A 121 -8.36 -1.83 -8.16
C ALA A 121 -7.21 -1.50 -7.19
N THR A 122 -6.64 -2.52 -6.54
CA THR A 122 -5.49 -2.35 -5.64
C THR A 122 -4.22 -2.01 -6.42
N ILE A 123 -3.97 -2.65 -7.54
CA ILE A 123 -2.82 -2.32 -8.41
C ILE A 123 -2.94 -0.89 -8.93
N LYS A 124 -4.14 -0.46 -9.33
CA LYS A 124 -4.39 0.95 -9.70
C LYS A 124 -4.06 1.93 -8.60
N PHE A 125 -4.33 1.58 -7.35
CA PHE A 125 -3.98 2.42 -6.21
C PHE A 125 -2.47 2.69 -6.15
N TYR A 126 -1.64 1.68 -6.38
CA TYR A 126 -0.18 1.88 -6.48
C TYR A 126 0.18 2.80 -7.66
N GLY A 127 -0.47 2.63 -8.81
CA GLY A 127 -0.29 3.50 -9.96
C GLY A 127 -0.54 4.98 -9.65
N ILE A 128 -1.57 5.29 -8.84
CA ILE A 128 -1.89 6.65 -8.39
C ILE A 128 -0.78 7.23 -7.49
N ASN A 129 -0.11 6.39 -6.73
CA ASN A 129 0.94 6.81 -5.79
C ASN A 129 2.35 6.78 -6.40
N ARG A 130 2.50 6.54 -7.68
CA ARG A 130 3.82 6.56 -8.33
C ARG A 130 4.44 7.94 -8.32
N SER A 131 5.73 8.00 -8.05
CA SER A 131 6.59 9.17 -8.18
C SER A 131 7.45 9.07 -9.45
N GLY A 132 7.98 10.16 -9.89
CA GLY A 132 8.86 10.22 -11.05
C GLY A 132 8.12 10.26 -12.38
N ASN A 133 8.76 9.74 -13.42
CA ASN A 133 8.12 9.50 -14.71
C ASN A 133 7.32 8.19 -14.57
N SER A 134 6.10 8.32 -14.15
CA SER A 134 5.33 7.18 -13.66
C SER A 134 4.81 6.27 -14.76
N GLU A 135 4.79 6.71 -16.02
CA GLU A 135 4.08 6.03 -17.10
C GLU A 135 2.63 5.67 -16.74
N SER A 136 2.16 6.22 -15.65
CA SER A 136 0.81 5.99 -15.16
C SER A 136 -0.17 6.94 -15.82
N TRP A 137 -1.31 6.41 -16.26
CA TRP A 137 -2.39 7.21 -16.82
C TRP A 137 -3.23 7.94 -15.78
N PHE A 138 -2.88 7.83 -14.49
CA PHE A 138 -3.62 8.48 -13.40
C PHE A 138 -3.20 9.93 -13.17
N HIS A 139 -1.94 10.25 -13.36
CA HIS A 139 -1.42 11.61 -13.15
C HIS A 139 -0.16 11.86 -13.98
N GLU A 140 0.19 13.14 -14.12
CA GLU A 140 1.39 13.57 -14.82
C GLU A 140 2.67 13.14 -14.07
N PRO A 141 3.81 13.03 -14.76
CA PRO A 141 5.10 12.85 -14.10
C PRO A 141 5.33 13.90 -13.01
N SER A 142 5.87 13.46 -11.89
CA SER A 142 6.06 14.29 -10.70
C SER A 142 7.36 13.97 -9.98
N HIS A 143 7.96 14.95 -9.32
CA HIS A 143 9.23 14.81 -8.60
C HIS A 143 10.33 14.09 -9.41
N THR A 144 10.36 14.37 -10.71
CA THR A 144 11.28 13.73 -11.67
C THR A 144 12.74 14.10 -11.42
N LYS A 145 12.99 15.14 -10.62
CA LYS A 145 14.33 15.59 -10.24
C LYS A 145 14.83 15.07 -8.91
N ASP A 146 14.10 14.16 -8.29
CA ASP A 146 14.53 13.53 -7.03
C ASP A 146 15.96 12.99 -7.13
N GLY A 147 16.79 13.33 -6.15
CA GLY A 147 18.24 13.12 -6.19
C GLY A 147 19.06 14.41 -6.42
N ALA A 148 18.40 15.50 -6.83
CA ALA A 148 19.05 16.81 -7.01
C ALA A 148 19.23 17.61 -5.72
N GLY A 149 18.72 17.11 -4.58
CA GLY A 149 18.67 17.86 -3.33
C GLY A 149 20.01 18.44 -2.90
N SER A 150 19.97 19.69 -2.48
CA SER A 150 21.11 20.37 -1.88
C SER A 150 21.36 19.96 -0.44
N PHE A 151 20.35 19.42 0.23
CA PHE A 151 20.43 18.94 1.60
C PHE A 151 20.43 17.41 1.62
N VAL A 152 21.60 16.85 1.84
CA VAL A 152 21.78 15.42 2.03
C VAL A 152 22.13 15.19 3.49
N GLN A 153 21.22 14.62 4.24
CA GLN A 153 21.49 14.16 5.60
C GLN A 153 21.95 12.72 5.53
N GLY A 154 23.23 12.49 5.83
CA GLY A 154 23.74 11.15 6.09
C GLY A 154 23.46 10.74 7.53
N ILE A 155 22.81 9.61 7.74
CA ILE A 155 22.73 8.95 9.02
C ILE A 155 24.01 8.12 9.19
N GLY A 156 24.56 8.01 10.40
CA GLY A 156 25.78 7.24 10.62
C GLY A 156 27.05 7.81 10.01
N GLY A 157 27.05 9.08 9.61
CA GLY A 157 28.26 9.75 9.12
C GLY A 157 28.52 9.59 7.61
N VAL A 158 27.51 9.23 6.83
CA VAL A 158 27.62 9.20 5.37
C VAL A 158 28.00 10.58 4.86
N THR A 159 29.16 10.69 4.24
CA THR A 159 29.72 11.94 3.69
C THR A 159 30.14 11.76 2.23
N GLY A 160 30.28 12.86 1.53
CA GLY A 160 30.84 12.82 0.16
C GLY A 160 29.82 12.51 -0.94
N PHE A 161 28.53 12.58 -0.64
CA PHE A 161 27.48 12.39 -1.62
C PHE A 161 27.41 13.54 -2.60
N THR A 162 27.38 13.21 -3.88
CA THR A 162 27.10 14.19 -4.95
C THR A 162 25.65 14.07 -5.34
N SER A 163 24.89 15.15 -5.19
CA SER A 163 23.53 15.20 -5.69
C SER A 163 23.50 14.99 -7.21
N LYS A 164 22.52 14.25 -7.69
CA LYS A 164 22.35 13.96 -9.10
C LYS A 164 20.88 14.01 -9.48
N GLU A 165 20.52 14.98 -10.30
CA GLU A 165 19.16 15.19 -10.76
C GLU A 165 18.58 13.92 -11.39
N GLY A 166 17.40 13.51 -10.92
CA GLY A 166 16.66 12.37 -11.43
C GLY A 166 17.17 11.00 -10.98
N ALA A 167 18.29 10.94 -10.25
CA ALA A 167 18.89 9.66 -9.86
C ALA A 167 17.99 8.83 -8.93
N LEU A 168 17.08 9.47 -8.22
CA LEU A 168 16.13 8.87 -7.29
C LEU A 168 14.67 9.08 -7.69
N ALA A 169 14.42 9.53 -8.92
CA ALA A 169 13.07 9.59 -9.45
C ALA A 169 12.46 8.19 -9.56
N GLY A 170 11.19 8.04 -9.19
CA GLY A 170 10.49 6.76 -9.15
C GLY A 170 10.12 6.31 -7.75
N GLY A 171 9.63 5.08 -7.61
CA GLY A 171 9.03 4.57 -6.40
C GLY A 171 7.64 5.14 -6.15
N TRP A 172 7.13 4.96 -4.95
CA TRP A 172 5.80 5.41 -4.55
C TRP A 172 5.90 6.45 -3.44
N TYR A 173 4.93 7.32 -3.39
CA TYR A 173 4.66 8.14 -2.21
C TYR A 173 4.17 7.27 -1.07
N ASP A 174 4.44 7.68 0.15
CA ASP A 174 4.10 6.92 1.35
C ASP A 174 2.57 6.77 1.52
N CYS A 175 1.85 7.85 1.32
CA CYS A 175 0.39 7.85 1.38
C CYS A 175 -0.23 8.96 0.51
N GLY A 176 -1.03 9.86 1.09
CA GLY A 176 -1.60 11.02 0.38
C GLY A 176 -0.69 12.24 0.39
N ASP A 177 0.41 12.19 1.09
CA ASP A 177 1.51 13.13 1.02
C ASP A 177 2.60 12.64 0.05
N HIS A 178 3.65 13.41 -0.13
CA HIS A 178 4.66 13.11 -1.16
C HIS A 178 6.02 12.68 -0.59
N LEU A 179 6.08 12.24 0.65
CA LEU A 179 7.26 11.55 1.16
C LEU A 179 7.48 10.22 0.45
N LYS A 180 8.72 9.82 0.32
CA LYS A 180 9.10 8.47 -0.10
C LYS A 180 9.96 7.85 0.98
N GLU A 181 9.39 6.84 1.64
CA GLU A 181 10.03 6.12 2.73
C GLU A 181 10.47 4.74 2.26
N SER A 182 11.74 4.40 2.39
CA SER A 182 12.24 3.09 1.94
C SER A 182 11.63 1.94 2.72
N GLN A 183 11.20 2.15 3.95
CA GLN A 183 10.53 1.13 4.76
C GLN A 183 9.19 0.73 4.16
N THR A 184 8.30 1.68 3.96
CA THR A 184 6.95 1.42 3.41
C THR A 184 7.03 0.93 1.97
N GLN A 185 7.93 1.50 1.17
CA GLN A 185 8.18 1.05 -0.18
C GLN A 185 8.75 -0.38 -0.25
N ALA A 186 9.68 -0.74 0.65
CA ALA A 186 10.25 -2.09 0.70
C ALA A 186 9.19 -3.14 1.03
N TYR A 187 8.33 -2.83 2.00
CA TYR A 187 7.21 -3.69 2.35
C TYR A 187 6.24 -3.86 1.17
N ALA A 188 5.78 -2.76 0.60
CA ALA A 188 4.88 -2.78 -0.56
C ALA A 188 5.48 -3.56 -1.74
N PHE A 189 6.73 -3.27 -2.07
CA PHE A 189 7.47 -3.95 -3.14
C PHE A 189 7.60 -5.46 -2.90
N MET A 190 7.98 -5.87 -1.68
CA MET A 190 8.10 -7.28 -1.32
C MET A 190 6.74 -7.98 -1.45
N VAL A 191 5.67 -7.39 -0.92
CA VAL A 191 4.32 -7.97 -0.99
C VAL A 191 3.85 -8.12 -2.44
N LEU A 192 4.01 -7.09 -3.27
CA LEU A 192 3.68 -7.18 -4.71
C LEU A 192 4.46 -8.30 -5.40
N SER A 193 5.76 -8.43 -5.10
CA SER A 193 6.61 -9.48 -5.66
C SER A 193 6.20 -10.89 -5.21
N VAL A 194 5.82 -11.04 -3.94
CA VAL A 194 5.27 -12.30 -3.40
C VAL A 194 3.94 -12.65 -4.06
N MET A 195 3.05 -11.67 -4.19
CA MET A 195 1.76 -11.87 -4.85
C MET A 195 1.93 -12.25 -6.32
N ALA A 196 2.84 -11.61 -7.03
CA ALA A 196 3.15 -11.95 -8.42
C ALA A 196 3.68 -13.40 -8.55
N ALA A 197 4.54 -13.83 -7.62
CA ALA A 197 5.10 -15.17 -7.64
C ALA A 197 4.10 -16.26 -7.23
N ALA A 198 3.17 -15.96 -6.35
CA ALA A 198 2.22 -16.92 -5.79
C ALA A 198 0.83 -16.91 -6.46
N ASN A 199 0.53 -15.89 -7.25
CA ASN A 199 -0.80 -15.72 -7.83
C ASN A 199 -0.93 -16.51 -9.15
N PRO A 200 -1.82 -17.49 -9.26
CA PRO A 200 -2.09 -18.19 -10.51
C PRO A 200 -2.67 -17.30 -11.61
N ASP A 201 -3.39 -16.24 -11.21
CA ASP A 201 -4.02 -15.27 -12.12
C ASP A 201 -3.12 -14.06 -12.41
N ARG A 202 -1.83 -14.18 -12.14
CA ARG A 202 -0.84 -13.11 -12.38
C ARG A 202 -0.74 -12.69 -13.85
N ASP A 203 -1.25 -13.52 -14.74
CA ASP A 203 -1.19 -13.28 -16.17
C ASP A 203 -2.19 -12.22 -16.67
N GLU A 204 -3.01 -11.67 -15.78
CA GLU A 204 -3.87 -10.54 -16.12
C GLU A 204 -3.04 -9.32 -16.49
N ASP A 205 -3.24 -8.88 -17.70
CA ASP A 205 -2.62 -7.74 -18.36
C ASP A 205 -3.76 -6.87 -18.91
N ASN A 206 -4.27 -5.97 -18.06
CA ASN A 206 -5.46 -5.16 -18.35
C ASN A 206 -5.12 -3.70 -18.62
N TYR A 207 -3.92 -3.26 -18.24
CA TYR A 207 -3.52 -1.86 -18.31
C TYR A 207 -2.18 -1.70 -19.03
N ALA A 208 -2.15 -0.87 -20.06
CA ALA A 208 -0.90 -0.25 -20.45
C ALA A 208 -0.61 0.87 -19.47
N TYR A 209 0.51 0.78 -18.83
CA TYR A 209 0.98 1.84 -17.92
C TYR A 209 1.58 3.02 -18.71
N ASN A 210 0.96 3.37 -19.82
CA ASN A 210 1.33 4.53 -20.61
C ASN A 210 0.43 5.71 -20.20
N HIS A 211 1.05 6.85 -20.00
CA HIS A 211 0.33 8.08 -19.69
C HIS A 211 -0.74 8.37 -20.75
N GLY A 212 -1.98 8.55 -20.29
CA GLY A 212 -3.11 8.90 -21.16
C GLY A 212 -3.87 7.73 -21.81
N GLU A 213 -3.44 6.49 -21.62
CA GLU A 213 -4.14 5.32 -22.13
C GLU A 213 -5.00 4.67 -21.04
N THR A 214 -6.19 4.22 -21.41
CA THR A 214 -7.18 3.74 -20.45
C THR A 214 -7.13 2.25 -20.20
N VAL A 215 -6.92 1.46 -21.21
CA VAL A 215 -6.78 0.00 -21.16
C VAL A 215 -5.98 -0.44 -22.37
N ASN A 216 -4.89 -1.12 -22.14
CA ASN A 216 -4.12 -1.75 -23.21
C ASN A 216 -3.25 -2.84 -22.62
N THR A 217 -3.11 -3.93 -23.33
CA THR A 217 -2.25 -5.04 -22.93
C THR A 217 -0.84 -4.81 -23.49
N ASP A 218 0.18 -5.00 -22.68
CA ASP A 218 1.57 -4.86 -23.12
C ASP A 218 2.37 -6.18 -23.07
N GLY A 219 1.70 -7.27 -22.74
CA GLY A 219 2.28 -8.61 -22.66
C GLY A 219 2.99 -8.90 -21.34
N ILE A 220 2.92 -7.98 -20.38
CA ILE A 220 3.50 -8.16 -19.04
C ILE A 220 2.38 -8.02 -18.01
N PRO A 221 2.17 -8.99 -17.12
CA PRO A 221 1.16 -8.89 -16.08
C PRO A 221 1.26 -7.59 -15.28
N ASP A 222 0.12 -6.94 -15.03
CA ASP A 222 0.04 -5.64 -14.36
C ASP A 222 0.75 -5.64 -12.99
N ILE A 223 0.62 -6.73 -12.24
CA ILE A 223 1.29 -6.85 -10.94
C ILE A 223 2.81 -6.89 -11.06
N LEU A 224 3.35 -7.50 -12.13
CA LEU A 224 4.78 -7.49 -12.40
C LEU A 224 5.27 -6.12 -12.84
N ARG A 225 4.46 -5.39 -13.60
CA ARG A 225 4.75 -3.99 -13.95
C ARG A 225 4.84 -3.10 -12.72
N GLU A 226 3.90 -3.27 -11.80
CA GLU A 226 3.89 -2.48 -10.57
C GLU A 226 5.06 -2.86 -9.66
N ALA A 227 5.33 -4.15 -9.48
CA ALA A 227 6.50 -4.60 -8.73
C ALA A 227 7.82 -4.09 -9.34
N LYS A 228 7.92 -4.08 -10.69
CA LYS A 228 9.09 -3.52 -11.38
C LYS A 228 9.30 -2.04 -11.07
N HIS A 229 8.23 -1.24 -10.97
CA HIS A 229 8.34 0.18 -10.61
C HIS A 229 9.03 0.37 -9.25
N GLY A 230 8.69 -0.45 -8.26
CA GLY A 230 9.38 -0.46 -6.97
C GLY A 230 10.83 -0.94 -7.06
N ALA A 231 11.07 -2.02 -7.81
CA ALA A 231 12.42 -2.52 -8.03
C ALA A 231 13.33 -1.48 -8.69
N ASP A 232 12.84 -0.78 -9.69
CA ASP A 232 13.59 0.27 -10.38
C ASP A 232 14.06 1.37 -9.41
N PHE A 233 13.23 1.76 -8.43
CA PHE A 233 13.62 2.70 -7.39
C PHE A 233 14.76 2.16 -6.52
N PHE A 234 14.68 0.91 -6.06
CA PHE A 234 15.73 0.32 -5.23
C PHE A 234 17.03 0.07 -6.01
N LEU A 235 16.94 -0.31 -7.27
CA LEU A 235 18.12 -0.42 -8.15
C LEU A 235 18.76 0.95 -8.41
N LYS A 236 17.95 2.02 -8.52
CA LYS A 236 18.45 3.40 -8.59
C LYS A 236 19.11 3.81 -7.29
N SER A 237 18.49 3.52 -6.15
CA SER A 237 19.06 3.80 -4.83
C SER A 237 20.41 3.09 -4.61
N TYR A 238 20.51 1.82 -5.02
CA TYR A 238 21.76 1.06 -4.96
C TYR A 238 22.86 1.68 -5.83
N ARG A 239 22.53 2.07 -7.08
CA ARG A 239 23.48 2.78 -7.96
C ARG A 239 23.87 4.15 -7.42
N PHE A 240 22.92 4.88 -6.86
CA PHE A 240 23.16 6.17 -6.22
C PHE A 240 24.12 6.03 -5.02
N ALA A 241 24.01 4.94 -4.29
CA ALA A 241 24.89 4.57 -3.19
C ALA A 241 26.22 3.93 -3.64
N GLU A 242 26.53 3.96 -4.94
CA GLU A 242 27.75 3.38 -5.53
C GLU A 242 27.98 1.90 -5.14
N GLY A 243 26.88 1.15 -4.96
CA GLY A 243 26.91 -0.26 -4.57
C GLY A 243 27.12 -0.50 -3.06
N VAL A 244 27.19 0.53 -2.26
CA VAL A 244 27.34 0.42 -0.81
C VAL A 244 25.94 0.40 -0.17
N VAL A 245 25.44 -0.79 0.19
CA VAL A 245 24.09 -0.98 0.76
C VAL A 245 23.82 -0.07 1.93
N ASP A 246 24.80 0.09 2.81
CA ASP A 246 24.68 0.95 4.00
C ASP A 246 24.47 2.43 3.69
N ASN A 247 24.74 2.85 2.47
CA ASN A 247 24.57 4.23 1.98
C ASN A 247 23.29 4.42 1.15
N MET A 248 22.47 3.37 0.99
CA MET A 248 21.24 3.48 0.22
C MET A 248 20.28 4.49 0.85
N VAL A 249 19.37 4.97 0.02
CA VAL A 249 18.39 5.99 0.39
C VAL A 249 17.40 5.43 1.40
N VAL A 250 17.21 6.15 2.48
CA VAL A 250 16.24 5.87 3.55
C VAL A 250 14.95 6.64 3.31
N SER A 251 15.05 7.90 2.91
CA SER A 251 13.88 8.67 2.50
C SER A 251 14.22 9.78 1.50
N VAL A 252 13.21 10.20 0.77
CA VAL A 252 13.22 11.37 -0.10
C VAL A 252 12.03 12.24 0.25
N GLY A 253 12.28 13.50 0.50
CA GLY A 253 11.28 14.48 0.89
C GLY A 253 11.50 15.05 2.27
N ASN A 254 10.79 16.11 2.59
CA ASN A 254 10.87 16.83 3.85
C ASN A 254 9.58 16.68 4.65
N PHE A 255 9.71 16.31 5.90
CA PHE A 255 8.55 16.13 6.78
C PHE A 255 7.66 17.38 6.91
N GLY A 256 8.23 18.56 6.93
CA GLY A 256 7.44 19.79 7.03
C GLY A 256 6.73 20.16 5.74
N ALA A 257 7.40 20.00 4.61
CA ALA A 257 6.90 20.44 3.31
C ALA A 257 6.15 19.35 2.55
N ASP A 258 6.75 18.16 2.43
CA ASP A 258 6.19 17.08 1.62
C ASP A 258 5.13 16.28 2.39
N HIS A 259 5.33 16.03 3.69
CA HIS A 259 4.32 15.40 4.53
C HIS A 259 3.15 16.33 4.87
N GLY A 260 3.40 17.62 4.93
CA GLY A 260 2.37 18.63 5.25
C GLY A 260 1.52 19.06 4.06
N TRP A 261 1.84 18.65 2.84
CA TRP A 261 1.12 19.05 1.64
C TRP A 261 0.37 17.89 1.00
N TRP A 262 -0.92 18.10 0.74
CA TRP A 262 -1.84 17.08 0.22
C TRP A 262 -2.48 17.58 -1.07
N GLY A 263 -2.42 16.78 -2.11
CA GLY A 263 -2.96 17.11 -3.41
C GLY A 263 -2.29 16.30 -4.51
N ARG A 264 -2.46 16.70 -5.75
CA ARG A 264 -1.79 16.05 -6.87
C ARG A 264 -0.30 16.38 -6.85
N PRO A 265 0.60 15.39 -6.98
CA PRO A 265 2.04 15.62 -6.86
C PRO A 265 2.59 16.61 -7.89
N GLU A 266 2.07 16.60 -9.12
CA GLU A 266 2.46 17.56 -10.14
C GLU A 266 2.09 19.01 -9.79
N ASN A 267 1.05 19.20 -8.98
CA ASN A 267 0.69 20.53 -8.50
C ASN A 267 1.67 21.02 -7.43
N GLN A 268 2.22 20.12 -6.60
CA GLN A 268 3.29 20.49 -5.69
C GLN A 268 4.55 20.91 -6.43
N ASP A 269 4.90 20.19 -7.49
CA ASP A 269 6.05 20.55 -8.35
C ASP A 269 5.91 21.94 -8.98
N ALA A 270 4.70 22.35 -9.26
CA ALA A 270 4.41 23.67 -9.85
C ALA A 270 4.43 24.81 -8.83
N LEU A 271 4.47 24.52 -7.52
CA LEU A 271 4.49 25.56 -6.51
C LEU A 271 5.84 26.27 -6.44
N PRO A 272 5.86 27.59 -6.23
CA PRO A 272 7.10 28.30 -5.97
C PRO A 272 7.67 27.89 -4.59
N LEU A 273 8.99 27.78 -4.51
CA LEU A 273 9.76 27.47 -3.30
C LEU A 273 9.33 28.27 -2.06
N THR A 274 8.85 29.50 -2.25
CA THR A 274 8.45 30.39 -1.16
C THR A 274 7.15 30.00 -0.44
N LEU A 275 6.30 29.17 -1.07
CA LEU A 275 5.01 28.80 -0.47
C LEU A 275 5.11 27.62 0.50
N THR A 276 6.01 26.69 0.25
CA THR A 276 6.16 25.48 1.06
C THR A 276 7.53 25.39 1.72
N GLY A 277 8.44 26.33 1.44
CA GLY A 277 9.86 26.16 1.68
C GLY A 277 10.50 25.11 0.76
N ARG A 278 9.71 24.50 -0.10
CA ARG A 278 10.07 23.37 -0.95
C ARG A 278 9.24 23.22 -2.20
N GLY A 279 8.77 24.28 -2.73
CA GLY A 279 8.10 24.23 -4.02
C GLY A 279 9.09 23.88 -5.13
N GLY A 280 8.58 23.31 -6.17
CA GLY A 280 9.35 22.96 -7.35
C GLY A 280 9.92 21.53 -7.33
N PRO A 281 10.29 21.03 -8.51
CA PRO A 281 10.69 19.63 -8.71
C PRO A 281 12.15 19.32 -8.34
N HIS A 282 12.92 20.22 -7.72
CA HIS A 282 14.38 20.14 -7.79
C HIS A 282 15.11 20.09 -6.45
N GLU A 283 14.46 20.23 -5.32
CA GLU A 283 15.18 20.27 -4.04
C GLU A 283 14.45 19.55 -2.92
N ARG A 284 14.34 18.25 -3.05
CA ARG A 284 13.79 17.42 -1.98
C ARG A 284 14.91 16.85 -1.14
N ASP A 285 14.76 16.88 0.17
CA ASP A 285 15.74 16.34 1.12
C ASP A 285 16.00 14.87 0.86
N LEU A 286 17.24 14.47 1.00
CA LEU A 286 17.68 13.09 0.90
C LEU A 286 18.20 12.63 2.26
N ARG A 287 17.78 11.48 2.70
CA ARG A 287 18.33 10.76 3.83
C ARG A 287 18.97 9.47 3.36
N LEU A 288 20.20 9.27 3.74
CA LEU A 288 21.06 8.18 3.31
C LEU A 288 21.63 7.46 4.51
N GLY A 289 21.86 6.18 4.36
CA GLY A 289 22.58 5.39 5.33
C GLY A 289 21.72 4.71 6.39
N GLU A 290 22.33 3.75 7.06
CA GLU A 290 21.70 2.94 8.11
C GLU A 290 20.44 2.17 7.66
N LEU A 291 20.48 1.60 6.48
CA LEU A 291 19.43 0.68 6.04
C LEU A 291 19.42 -0.56 6.95
N GLY A 292 18.36 -0.74 7.73
CA GLY A 292 18.25 -1.85 8.68
C GLY A 292 18.14 -3.22 8.02
N SER A 293 18.34 -4.29 8.78
CA SER A 293 18.24 -5.67 8.29
C SER A 293 16.83 -6.01 7.80
N ASN A 294 15.79 -5.45 8.42
CA ASN A 294 14.40 -5.61 8.01
C ASN A 294 14.17 -5.02 6.62
N ILE A 295 14.56 -3.77 6.39
CA ILE A 295 14.36 -3.09 5.09
C ILE A 295 15.19 -3.76 4.00
N SER A 296 16.49 -3.97 4.25
CA SER A 296 17.37 -4.63 3.28
C SER A 296 16.94 -6.06 2.98
N GLY A 297 16.44 -6.80 3.98
CA GLY A 297 15.87 -8.14 3.80
C GLY A 297 14.60 -8.14 2.96
N GLN A 298 13.69 -7.20 3.17
CA GLN A 298 12.47 -7.05 2.36
C GLN A 298 12.80 -6.70 0.91
N ILE A 299 13.71 -5.76 0.68
CA ILE A 299 14.15 -5.40 -0.67
C ILE A 299 14.81 -6.60 -1.34
N ALA A 300 15.70 -7.31 -0.64
CA ALA A 300 16.35 -8.51 -1.16
C ALA A 300 15.36 -9.59 -1.56
N ALA A 301 14.36 -9.86 -0.73
CA ALA A 301 13.31 -10.83 -1.02
C ALA A 301 12.50 -10.45 -2.26
N GLY A 302 12.05 -9.21 -2.35
CA GLY A 302 11.32 -8.71 -3.51
C GLY A 302 12.13 -8.78 -4.81
N LEU A 303 13.39 -8.35 -4.78
CA LEU A 303 14.28 -8.39 -5.94
C LEU A 303 14.59 -9.83 -6.36
N ALA A 304 14.81 -10.76 -5.42
CA ALA A 304 15.05 -12.18 -5.72
C ALA A 304 13.84 -12.83 -6.38
N LEU A 305 12.64 -12.59 -5.90
CA LEU A 305 11.40 -13.06 -6.52
C LEU A 305 11.21 -12.46 -7.92
N LEU A 306 11.37 -11.16 -8.04
CA LEU A 306 11.17 -10.48 -9.31
C LEU A 306 12.23 -10.87 -10.34
N SER A 307 13.46 -11.17 -9.92
CA SER A 307 14.49 -11.68 -10.83
C SER A 307 14.08 -12.98 -11.53
N LYS A 308 13.34 -13.83 -10.83
CA LYS A 308 12.81 -15.07 -11.40
C LYS A 308 11.62 -14.80 -12.32
N GLU A 309 10.64 -14.04 -11.82
CA GLU A 309 9.37 -13.85 -12.50
C GLU A 309 9.48 -12.92 -13.72
N TYR A 310 10.44 -11.99 -13.73
CA TYR A 310 10.65 -11.04 -14.82
C TYR A 310 11.66 -11.52 -15.88
N ALA A 311 12.37 -12.61 -15.65
CA ALA A 311 13.46 -13.08 -16.51
C ALA A 311 13.01 -13.36 -17.96
N MET A 312 11.77 -13.76 -18.16
CA MET A 312 11.21 -14.01 -19.49
C MET A 312 10.90 -12.73 -20.29
N TYR A 313 10.72 -11.61 -19.60
CA TYR A 313 10.40 -10.32 -20.21
C TYR A 313 11.62 -9.45 -20.42
N ASP A 314 12.51 -9.40 -19.41
CA ASP A 314 13.76 -8.62 -19.45
C ASP A 314 14.84 -9.32 -18.60
N LYS A 315 15.68 -10.10 -19.27
CA LYS A 315 16.75 -10.84 -18.59
C LYS A 315 17.80 -9.92 -17.96
N ALA A 316 18.14 -8.79 -18.57
CA ALA A 316 19.16 -7.91 -18.05
C ALA A 316 18.68 -7.22 -16.77
N PHE A 317 17.42 -6.82 -16.72
CA PHE A 317 16.77 -6.33 -15.51
C PHE A 317 16.75 -7.41 -14.43
N ALA A 318 16.34 -8.63 -14.77
CA ALA A 318 16.27 -9.76 -13.85
C ALA A 318 17.65 -10.10 -13.24
N ASP A 319 18.72 -10.11 -14.06
CA ASP A 319 20.08 -10.32 -13.60
C ASP A 319 20.54 -9.20 -12.64
N SER A 320 20.17 -7.96 -12.93
CA SER A 320 20.43 -6.81 -12.04
C SER A 320 19.73 -6.95 -10.70
N CYS A 321 18.47 -7.37 -10.72
CA CYS A 321 17.71 -7.65 -9.49
C CYS A 321 18.38 -8.72 -8.64
N LEU A 322 18.82 -9.83 -9.26
CA LEU A 322 19.47 -10.93 -8.53
C LEU A 322 20.81 -10.52 -7.94
N MET A 323 21.58 -9.72 -8.66
CA MET A 323 22.86 -9.20 -8.17
C MET A 323 22.66 -8.36 -6.92
N VAL A 324 21.78 -7.35 -6.99
CA VAL A 324 21.51 -6.44 -5.87
C VAL A 324 20.83 -7.17 -4.70
N ALA A 325 19.96 -8.14 -4.99
CA ALA A 325 19.34 -8.97 -3.94
C ALA A 325 20.38 -9.70 -3.08
N LYS A 326 21.42 -10.23 -3.70
CA LYS A 326 22.51 -10.93 -2.97
C LYS A 326 23.28 -9.97 -2.06
N ASP A 327 23.63 -8.80 -2.56
CA ASP A 327 24.37 -7.82 -1.77
C ASP A 327 23.55 -7.32 -0.58
N LEU A 328 22.25 -7.06 -0.78
CA LEU A 328 21.32 -6.68 0.27
C LEU A 328 21.10 -7.80 1.30
N TYR A 329 20.99 -9.05 0.85
CA TYR A 329 20.85 -10.19 1.74
C TYR A 329 22.12 -10.41 2.59
N ASP A 330 23.29 -10.35 1.96
CA ASP A 330 24.56 -10.49 2.69
C ASP A 330 24.76 -9.35 3.68
N PHE A 331 24.38 -8.13 3.33
CA PHE A 331 24.36 -7.00 4.25
C PHE A 331 23.44 -7.27 5.45
N ALA A 332 22.16 -7.61 5.20
CA ALA A 332 21.18 -7.87 6.24
C ALA A 332 21.61 -8.98 7.20
N LYS A 333 22.10 -10.10 6.66
CA LYS A 333 22.57 -11.25 7.42
C LYS A 333 23.78 -10.95 8.31
N ASN A 334 24.65 -10.06 7.85
CA ASN A 334 25.90 -9.73 8.56
C ASN A 334 25.76 -8.55 9.52
N LEU A 335 24.62 -7.86 9.53
CA LEU A 335 24.36 -6.85 10.53
C LEU A 335 24.34 -7.48 11.91
N LYS A 336 25.24 -7.00 12.78
CA LYS A 336 25.26 -7.46 14.17
C LYS A 336 24.07 -6.87 14.90
N LEU A 337 23.32 -7.73 15.59
CA LEU A 337 22.32 -7.29 16.57
C LEU A 337 23.04 -6.50 17.66
N GLY A 338 22.86 -5.21 17.69
CA GLY A 338 23.32 -4.36 18.78
C GLY A 338 22.24 -4.26 19.85
N ASN A 339 22.60 -3.67 20.98
CA ASN A 339 21.61 -3.30 21.98
C ASN A 339 20.66 -2.27 21.37
N SER A 340 19.39 -2.56 21.42
CA SER A 340 18.30 -1.86 20.78
C SER A 340 18.05 -0.44 21.29
N THR A 341 19.04 0.40 21.15
CA THR A 341 18.80 1.83 21.12
C THR A 341 18.65 2.21 19.65
N TYR A 342 17.56 2.87 19.33
CA TYR A 342 17.27 3.45 18.04
C TYR A 342 18.56 4.07 17.45
N GLY A 343 18.95 3.63 16.27
CA GLY A 343 20.16 4.08 15.59
C GLY A 343 21.47 3.37 15.95
N ASN A 344 21.56 2.65 17.06
CA ASN A 344 22.82 2.02 17.49
C ASN A 344 22.83 0.49 17.40
N GLY A 345 21.70 -0.12 17.22
CA GLY A 345 21.60 -1.58 17.26
C GLY A 345 21.24 -2.23 15.96
N ARG A 346 20.72 -1.52 15.03
CA ARG A 346 20.45 -1.86 13.64
C ARG A 346 19.88 -3.25 13.33
N PRO A 347 19.07 -3.91 14.15
CA PRO A 347 18.18 -4.88 13.55
C PRO A 347 17.03 -4.19 12.84
N PHE A 348 16.53 -3.09 13.42
CA PHE A 348 15.43 -2.30 12.87
C PHE A 348 15.85 -0.84 12.77
N VAL A 349 15.84 -0.29 11.60
CA VAL A 349 15.86 1.15 11.40
C VAL A 349 14.47 1.54 10.96
N TYR A 350 13.82 2.31 11.83
CA TYR A 350 12.75 3.13 11.32
C TYR A 350 13.37 4.21 10.47
N ASN A 351 12.92 4.26 9.26
CA ASN A 351 13.14 5.44 8.51
C ASN A 351 12.71 6.62 9.37
N THR A 352 13.68 7.46 9.86
CA THR A 352 13.25 8.71 9.47
C THR A 352 12.46 9.61 10.33
N ILE A 353 12.53 9.42 11.61
CA ILE A 353 12.04 10.53 12.40
C ILE A 353 13.15 11.59 12.38
N PRO A 354 12.91 12.75 11.74
CA PRO A 354 13.86 13.83 11.77
C PRO A 354 14.17 14.20 13.23
N ASP A 355 15.43 14.52 13.52
CA ASP A 355 15.79 15.09 14.81
C ASP A 355 14.85 16.24 15.14
N GLY A 356 14.18 16.17 16.28
CA GLY A 356 13.23 17.16 16.74
C GLY A 356 11.76 16.87 16.47
N TRP A 357 11.44 15.78 15.81
CA TRP A 357 10.04 15.36 15.68
C TRP A 357 9.69 14.42 16.83
N SER A 358 9.07 14.95 17.86
CA SER A 358 8.62 14.17 19.02
C SER A 358 7.15 13.78 18.85
N SER A 359 6.85 12.76 18.09
CA SER A 359 5.57 12.09 18.23
C SER A 359 5.70 10.96 19.23
N PRO A 360 4.87 10.90 20.28
CA PRO A 360 4.87 9.75 21.21
C PRO A 360 4.66 8.41 20.52
N ALA A 361 4.00 8.39 19.37
CA ALA A 361 3.79 7.19 18.56
C ALA A 361 5.08 6.67 17.91
N TYR A 362 6.11 7.50 17.80
CA TYR A 362 7.38 7.16 17.19
C TYR A 362 8.54 7.16 18.20
N ASN A 363 8.32 7.58 19.43
CA ASN A 363 9.33 7.54 20.49
C ASN A 363 9.45 6.15 21.08
N GLY A 364 10.13 5.29 20.38
CA GLY A 364 10.73 4.09 20.96
C GLY A 364 9.82 2.88 21.14
N ASN A 365 8.55 2.94 20.77
CA ASN A 365 7.71 1.75 20.67
C ASN A 365 7.65 1.28 19.22
N ASN A 366 8.76 0.77 18.78
CA ASN A 366 8.91 0.20 17.45
C ASN A 366 8.23 -1.17 17.31
N GLU A 367 7.61 -1.65 18.37
CA GLU A 367 6.95 -2.95 18.45
C GLU A 367 5.64 -3.02 17.66
N SER A 368 5.10 -1.89 17.24
CA SER A 368 3.80 -1.85 16.54
C SER A 368 3.88 -2.01 15.03
N HIS A 369 5.08 -2.21 14.49
CA HIS A 369 5.31 -2.32 13.04
C HIS A 369 6.16 -3.55 12.66
N ASP A 370 6.31 -4.48 13.59
CA ASP A 370 6.94 -5.78 13.33
C ASP A 370 5.96 -6.75 12.63
#